data_09aedb864ee17907889e4027949027ee
#
_entry.id   09aedb864ee17907889e4027949027ee
#
_cell.length_a   1.000
_cell.length_b   1.000
_cell.length_c   1.000
_cell.angle_alpha   90.00
_cell.angle_beta   90.00
_cell.angle_gamma   90.00
#
_symmetry.space_group_name_H-M   'P 1'
#
loop_
_entity.id
_entity.type
_entity.pdbx_description
1 polymer ?
#
loop_
_entity_poly.entity_id
_entity_poly.type
_entity_poly.pdbx_seq_one_letter_code
_entity_poly.pdbx_strand_id
1 'polypeptide(L)'
;MNHVKKPDWLKINIGANARYTETKHIVDSHKLHTICSSGRCPNMGECWGKGTATFMIGGEICTRSCKFCNTQTGRPLPLDPEEPTHVAESIQLMKLSHAVITSVDRDDLNDLGAAHWAKTISEIKRLNPETTSEVLIPDFQGRSELIQLVIDAKPDIISHNMETVRRISPLVRSAANYATSLKVIEQIANNGITAKSGIMVGLGERPEEVEEVMDDLLAQGCKILTIGQYLQPTHRHYPVAEYITPDQFKQYRTIGLKKRSEERRVGK
;
A
#
# COMPACT_ATOMS: atom_id res chain seq x y z
N MET A 1 21.43 15.55 15.02
CA MET A 1 20.48 14.43 15.21
C MET A 1 21.26 13.14 15.15
N ASN A 2 21.21 12.32 16.21
CA ASN A 2 21.92 11.05 16.23
C ASN A 2 21.28 10.10 15.19
N HIS A 3 22.05 9.72 14.19
CA HIS A 3 21.65 8.70 13.22
C HIS A 3 21.58 7.36 13.95
N VAL A 4 20.37 6.81 14.10
CA VAL A 4 20.19 5.46 14.62
C VAL A 4 20.77 4.48 13.60
N LYS A 5 21.84 3.76 13.95
CA LYS A 5 22.49 2.80 13.07
C LYS A 5 21.54 1.64 12.76
N LYS A 6 21.39 1.32 11.46
CA LYS A 6 20.57 0.19 11.01
C LYS A 6 21.11 -1.12 11.61
N PRO A 7 20.31 -1.87 12.37
CA PRO A 7 20.74 -3.13 13.00
C PRO A 7 20.90 -4.25 11.98
N ASP A 8 21.64 -5.30 12.38
CA ASP A 8 22.01 -6.39 11.48
C ASP A 8 20.82 -7.21 10.97
N TRP A 9 19.75 -7.36 11.75
CA TRP A 9 18.55 -8.08 11.34
C TRP A 9 17.73 -7.38 10.22
N LEU A 10 18.03 -6.12 9.91
CA LEU A 10 17.44 -5.37 8.79
C LEU A 10 18.34 -5.35 7.55
N LYS A 11 19.49 -6.03 7.58
CA LYS A 11 20.34 -6.18 6.41
C LYS A 11 19.74 -7.22 5.47
N ILE A 12 19.56 -6.86 4.20
CA ILE A 12 19.00 -7.71 3.17
C ILE A 12 20.14 -8.10 2.21
N ASN A 13 20.22 -9.39 1.87
CA ASN A 13 21.08 -9.84 0.79
C ASN A 13 20.39 -9.52 -0.54
N ILE A 14 20.95 -8.59 -1.30
CA ILE A 14 20.48 -8.24 -2.64
C ILE A 14 21.07 -9.28 -3.60
N GLY A 15 20.40 -10.44 -3.73
CA GLY A 15 20.72 -11.43 -4.75
C GLY A 15 19.83 -11.23 -5.97
N ALA A 16 20.39 -10.83 -7.10
CA ALA A 16 19.68 -10.87 -8.39
C ALA A 16 19.71 -12.32 -8.90
N ASN A 17 18.54 -12.94 -9.08
CA ASN A 17 18.39 -14.22 -9.76
C ASN A 17 17.80 -14.02 -11.18
N ALA A 18 17.71 -15.10 -11.97
CA ALA A 18 17.19 -15.06 -13.33
C ALA A 18 15.77 -14.46 -13.39
N ARG A 19 14.91 -14.79 -12.42
CA ARG A 19 13.54 -14.28 -12.35
C ARG A 19 13.45 -12.79 -12.02
N TYR A 20 14.39 -12.26 -11.23
CA TYR A 20 14.52 -10.81 -11.04
C TYR A 20 14.81 -10.10 -12.36
N THR A 21 15.73 -10.65 -13.18
CA THR A 21 16.10 -10.07 -14.48
C THR A 21 14.93 -10.10 -15.45
N GLU A 22 14.17 -11.19 -15.49
CA GLU A 22 12.96 -11.33 -16.30
C GLU A 22 11.88 -10.32 -15.89
N THR A 23 11.58 -10.23 -14.59
CA THR A 23 10.64 -9.25 -14.03
C THR A 23 11.05 -7.83 -14.39
N LYS A 24 12.34 -7.49 -14.22
CA LYS A 24 12.88 -6.18 -14.59
C LYS A 24 12.69 -5.89 -16.09
N HIS A 25 12.98 -6.85 -16.95
CA HIS A 25 12.81 -6.71 -18.40
C HIS A 25 11.35 -6.43 -18.79
N ILE A 26 10.38 -7.12 -18.18
CA ILE A 26 8.94 -6.90 -18.43
C ILE A 26 8.56 -5.47 -17.99
N VAL A 27 8.94 -5.06 -16.79
CA VAL A 27 8.65 -3.71 -16.27
C VAL A 27 9.23 -2.63 -17.19
N ASP A 28 10.47 -2.78 -17.62
CA ASP A 28 11.17 -1.80 -18.45
C ASP A 28 10.60 -1.76 -19.89
N SER A 29 10.29 -2.91 -20.50
CA SER A 29 9.80 -3.01 -21.88
C SER A 29 8.39 -2.44 -22.04
N HIS A 30 7.54 -2.57 -21.02
CA HIS A 30 6.18 -2.00 -20.99
C HIS A 30 6.12 -0.60 -20.39
N LYS A 31 7.28 0.03 -20.06
CA LYS A 31 7.36 1.37 -19.45
C LYS A 31 6.49 1.50 -18.21
N LEU A 32 6.43 0.44 -17.39
CA LEU A 32 5.61 0.42 -16.20
C LEU A 32 6.27 1.12 -15.03
N HIS A 33 5.46 1.83 -14.28
CA HIS A 33 5.87 2.38 -13.00
C HIS A 33 5.66 1.35 -11.90
N THR A 34 6.64 1.16 -11.03
CA THR A 34 6.49 0.29 -9.85
C THR A 34 6.90 1.06 -8.61
N ILE A 35 6.13 0.92 -7.55
CA ILE A 35 6.49 1.47 -6.24
C ILE A 35 7.78 0.82 -5.69
N CYS A 36 8.11 -0.38 -6.18
CA CYS A 36 9.36 -1.05 -5.85
C CYS A 36 10.58 -0.22 -6.27
N SER A 37 10.53 0.41 -7.46
CA SER A 37 11.60 1.27 -7.97
C SER A 37 11.50 2.69 -7.40
N SER A 38 10.36 3.37 -7.55
CA SER A 38 10.17 4.77 -7.11
C SER A 38 10.29 4.93 -5.59
N GLY A 39 9.76 3.99 -4.83
CA GLY A 39 9.85 3.94 -3.38
C GLY A 39 11.19 3.42 -2.85
N ARG A 40 12.13 2.99 -3.71
CA ARG A 40 13.39 2.34 -3.31
C ARG A 40 13.17 1.21 -2.30
N CYS A 41 12.20 0.33 -2.62
CA CYS A 41 11.79 -0.72 -1.71
C CYS A 41 12.95 -1.68 -1.41
N PRO A 42 13.30 -1.90 -0.13
CA PRO A 42 14.41 -2.79 0.24
C PRO A 42 14.12 -4.25 -0.12
N ASN A 43 12.84 -4.63 -0.27
CA ASN A 43 12.43 -6.00 -0.57
C ASN A 43 12.34 -6.28 -2.08
N MET A 44 12.66 -5.30 -2.94
CA MET A 44 12.52 -5.43 -4.41
C MET A 44 13.25 -6.67 -4.95
N GLY A 45 14.48 -6.91 -4.51
CA GLY A 45 15.27 -8.07 -4.94
C GLY A 45 14.59 -9.41 -4.63
N GLU A 46 14.02 -9.54 -3.43
CA GLU A 46 13.31 -10.74 -3.02
C GLU A 46 11.97 -10.90 -3.75
N CYS A 47 11.16 -9.83 -3.81
CA CYS A 47 9.85 -9.86 -4.47
C CYS A 47 9.98 -10.17 -5.96
N TRP A 48 10.84 -9.45 -6.67
CA TRP A 48 11.05 -9.67 -8.10
C TRP A 48 11.70 -11.03 -8.38
N GLY A 49 12.57 -11.47 -7.47
CA GLY A 49 13.12 -12.84 -7.51
C GLY A 49 12.08 -13.95 -7.31
N LYS A 50 10.96 -13.64 -6.67
CA LYS A 50 9.78 -14.51 -6.55
C LYS A 50 8.74 -14.29 -7.66
N GLY A 51 9.00 -13.39 -8.61
CA GLY A 51 8.08 -13.05 -9.69
C GLY A 51 6.88 -12.22 -9.23
N THR A 52 7.04 -11.39 -8.19
CA THR A 52 6.00 -10.47 -7.73
C THR A 52 6.48 -9.02 -7.86
N ALA A 53 5.61 -8.14 -8.36
CA ALA A 53 5.85 -6.70 -8.42
C ALA A 53 4.58 -5.95 -7.99
N THR A 54 4.76 -4.78 -7.39
CA THR A 54 3.65 -3.87 -7.11
C THR A 54 3.65 -2.78 -8.17
N PHE A 55 2.65 -2.81 -9.03
CA PHE A 55 2.46 -1.81 -10.08
C PHE A 55 1.96 -0.50 -9.47
N MET A 56 2.43 0.63 -10.01
CA MET A 56 1.99 1.95 -9.60
C MET A 56 1.37 2.65 -10.80
N ILE A 57 0.12 3.04 -10.69
CA ILE A 57 -0.66 3.70 -11.75
C ILE A 57 -0.84 5.20 -11.47
N GLY A 58 -1.31 5.91 -12.49
CA GLY A 58 -1.52 7.36 -12.40
C GLY A 58 -0.25 8.18 -12.70
N GLY A 59 0.83 7.51 -13.15
CA GLY A 59 2.11 8.12 -13.46
C GLY A 59 3.13 8.05 -12.32
N GLU A 60 4.18 8.90 -12.38
CA GLU A 60 5.32 8.89 -11.45
C GLU A 60 5.29 10.02 -10.41
N ILE A 61 4.48 11.05 -10.64
CA ILE A 61 4.45 12.27 -9.82
C ILE A 61 3.18 12.29 -8.99
N CYS A 62 3.33 12.37 -7.67
CA CYS A 62 2.24 12.45 -6.72
C CYS A 62 1.90 13.91 -6.42
N THR A 63 0.62 14.24 -6.29
CA THR A 63 0.17 15.58 -5.86
C THR A 63 0.41 15.81 -4.37
N ARG A 64 0.66 14.75 -3.59
CA ARG A 64 0.87 14.80 -2.13
C ARG A 64 2.34 14.60 -1.77
N SER A 65 2.75 15.19 -0.64
CA SER A 65 4.14 15.21 -0.15
C SER A 65 4.27 14.55 1.23
N CYS A 66 3.83 13.31 1.35
CA CYS A 66 3.94 12.56 2.60
C CYS A 66 5.41 12.39 3.01
N LYS A 67 5.75 12.74 4.26
CA LYS A 67 7.15 12.84 4.71
C LYS A 67 7.89 11.49 4.82
N PHE A 68 7.20 10.39 4.69
CA PHE A 68 7.78 9.05 4.68
C PHE A 68 7.99 8.49 3.26
N CYS A 69 7.35 9.09 2.25
CA CYS A 69 7.26 8.54 0.90
C CYS A 69 8.36 9.11 -0.01
N ASN A 70 9.03 8.26 -0.77
CA ASN A 70 10.09 8.66 -1.70
C ASN A 70 9.57 8.94 -3.13
N THR A 71 8.27 8.82 -3.37
CA THR A 71 7.68 9.16 -4.67
C THR A 71 7.84 10.64 -4.94
N GLN A 72 8.16 10.99 -6.18
CA GLN A 72 8.36 12.38 -6.59
C GLN A 72 7.06 13.17 -6.39
N THR A 73 7.15 14.33 -5.76
CA THR A 73 6.01 15.24 -5.57
C THR A 73 6.04 16.37 -6.58
N GLY A 74 4.88 16.72 -7.12
CA GLY A 74 4.80 17.83 -8.06
C GLY A 74 3.49 17.88 -8.82
N ARG A 75 3.53 18.47 -10.02
CA ARG A 75 2.40 18.50 -10.95
C ARG A 75 2.50 17.29 -11.90
N PRO A 76 1.57 16.33 -11.81
CA PRO A 76 1.58 15.16 -12.69
C PRO A 76 1.32 15.51 -14.15
N LEU A 77 1.78 14.65 -15.05
CA LEU A 77 1.37 14.66 -16.44
C LEU A 77 -0.08 14.12 -16.60
N PRO A 78 -0.75 14.35 -17.73
CA PRO A 78 -2.01 13.71 -18.04
C PRO A 78 -1.92 12.19 -17.86
N LEU A 79 -3.03 11.55 -17.48
CA LEU A 79 -3.09 10.09 -17.40
C LEU A 79 -2.85 9.47 -18.79
N ASP A 80 -2.08 8.40 -18.83
CA ASP A 80 -1.94 7.57 -20.02
C ASP A 80 -3.21 6.69 -20.17
N PRO A 81 -4.01 6.85 -21.23
CA PRO A 81 -5.21 6.05 -21.43
C PRO A 81 -4.93 4.56 -21.65
N GLU A 82 -3.71 4.18 -22.04
CA GLU A 82 -3.27 2.80 -22.28
C GLU A 82 -2.66 2.13 -21.04
N GLU A 83 -2.32 2.89 -19.99
CA GLU A 83 -1.73 2.36 -18.75
C GLU A 83 -2.54 1.19 -18.16
N PRO A 84 -3.89 1.22 -18.09
CA PRO A 84 -4.69 0.07 -17.63
C PRO A 84 -4.45 -1.21 -18.39
N THR A 85 -4.36 -1.11 -19.72
CA THR A 85 -4.11 -2.25 -20.61
C THR A 85 -2.69 -2.78 -20.43
N HIS A 86 -1.68 -1.90 -20.40
CA HIS A 86 -0.29 -2.29 -20.20
C HIS A 86 -0.05 -2.98 -18.86
N VAL A 87 -0.72 -2.52 -17.79
CA VAL A 87 -0.66 -3.18 -16.46
C VAL A 87 -1.24 -4.59 -16.56
N ALA A 88 -2.42 -4.75 -17.18
CA ALA A 88 -3.08 -6.04 -17.30
C ALA A 88 -2.28 -7.06 -18.17
N GLU A 89 -1.69 -6.60 -19.26
CA GLU A 89 -0.79 -7.39 -20.12
C GLU A 89 0.46 -7.83 -19.37
N SER A 90 1.03 -6.94 -18.57
CA SER A 90 2.24 -7.24 -17.78
C SER A 90 1.97 -8.29 -16.72
N ILE A 91 0.83 -8.23 -16.04
CA ILE A 91 0.38 -9.25 -15.10
C ILE A 91 0.27 -10.61 -15.80
N GLN A 92 -0.27 -10.63 -17.03
CA GLN A 92 -0.39 -11.84 -17.86
C GLN A 92 0.97 -12.40 -18.26
N LEU A 93 1.87 -11.54 -18.75
CA LEU A 93 3.24 -11.93 -19.14
C LEU A 93 4.05 -12.49 -17.98
N MET A 94 3.90 -11.88 -16.80
CA MET A 94 4.54 -12.34 -15.56
C MET A 94 3.87 -13.58 -14.95
N LYS A 95 2.71 -14.00 -15.46
CA LYS A 95 1.91 -15.12 -14.94
C LYS A 95 1.67 -15.03 -13.44
N LEU A 96 1.26 -13.85 -12.97
CA LEU A 96 1.03 -13.63 -11.55
C LEU A 96 -0.27 -14.29 -11.11
N SER A 97 -0.20 -15.05 -10.01
CA SER A 97 -1.40 -15.55 -9.32
C SER A 97 -2.03 -14.51 -8.39
N HIS A 98 -1.24 -13.49 -8.00
CA HIS A 98 -1.67 -12.37 -7.17
C HIS A 98 -0.97 -11.08 -7.63
N ALA A 99 -1.74 -10.07 -7.98
CA ALA A 99 -1.23 -8.79 -8.44
C ALA A 99 -1.60 -7.69 -7.44
N VAL A 100 -0.60 -6.89 -7.07
CA VAL A 100 -0.79 -5.72 -6.20
C VAL A 100 -0.64 -4.46 -7.03
N ILE A 101 -1.64 -3.59 -7.01
CA ILE A 101 -1.66 -2.31 -7.70
C ILE A 101 -1.77 -1.19 -6.66
N THR A 102 -0.98 -0.15 -6.81
CA THR A 102 -1.08 1.10 -6.07
C THR A 102 -1.09 2.28 -7.03
N SER A 103 -1.24 3.50 -6.53
CA SER A 103 -1.15 4.71 -7.36
C SER A 103 -0.37 5.81 -6.68
N VAL A 104 0.00 6.83 -7.44
CA VAL A 104 0.21 8.18 -6.92
C VAL A 104 -1.15 8.81 -6.60
N ASP A 105 -1.19 9.81 -5.71
CA ASP A 105 -2.40 10.63 -5.53
C ASP A 105 -2.54 11.61 -6.69
N ARG A 106 -3.75 11.77 -7.19
CA ARG A 106 -4.12 12.61 -8.33
C ARG A 106 -5.19 13.64 -7.92
N ASP A 107 -4.90 14.40 -6.84
CA ASP A 107 -5.79 15.47 -6.36
C ASP A 107 -5.98 16.61 -7.41
N ASP A 108 -5.21 16.57 -8.50
CA ASP A 108 -5.34 17.46 -9.66
C ASP A 108 -6.51 17.11 -10.60
N LEU A 109 -7.09 15.91 -10.47
CA LEU A 109 -8.22 15.44 -11.27
C LEU A 109 -9.55 15.62 -10.52
N ASN A 110 -10.62 15.88 -11.26
CA ASN A 110 -11.96 16.09 -10.67
C ASN A 110 -12.47 14.84 -9.92
N ASP A 111 -12.15 13.65 -10.43
CA ASP A 111 -12.49 12.35 -9.86
C ASP A 111 -11.34 11.72 -9.05
N LEU A 112 -10.28 12.48 -8.80
CA LEU A 112 -9.09 12.04 -8.06
C LEU A 112 -8.47 10.74 -8.62
N GLY A 113 -8.74 10.43 -9.91
CA GLY A 113 -8.29 9.23 -10.60
C GLY A 113 -9.15 7.97 -10.40
N ALA A 114 -10.33 8.08 -9.79
CA ALA A 114 -11.18 6.92 -9.49
C ALA A 114 -11.64 6.16 -10.75
N ALA A 115 -11.97 6.84 -11.85
CA ALA A 115 -12.33 6.20 -13.12
C ALA A 115 -11.14 5.43 -13.72
N HIS A 116 -9.93 5.95 -13.59
CA HIS A 116 -8.71 5.27 -14.03
C HIS A 116 -8.45 3.98 -13.22
N TRP A 117 -8.69 4.03 -11.91
CA TRP A 117 -8.67 2.86 -11.04
C TRP A 117 -9.68 1.80 -11.48
N ALA A 118 -10.94 2.18 -11.70
CA ALA A 118 -11.99 1.27 -12.11
C ALA A 118 -11.67 0.61 -13.47
N LYS A 119 -11.14 1.39 -14.45
CA LYS A 119 -10.68 0.88 -15.74
C LYS A 119 -9.54 -0.13 -15.57
N THR A 120 -8.54 0.20 -14.74
CA THR A 120 -7.40 -0.70 -14.50
C THR A 120 -7.85 -2.03 -13.92
N ILE A 121 -8.71 -2.03 -12.90
CA ILE A 121 -9.24 -3.24 -12.29
C ILE A 121 -10.02 -4.08 -13.33
N SER A 122 -10.85 -3.42 -14.14
CA SER A 122 -11.64 -4.08 -15.17
C SER A 122 -10.76 -4.76 -16.23
N GLU A 123 -9.69 -4.09 -16.69
CA GLU A 123 -8.74 -4.67 -17.65
C GLU A 123 -7.95 -5.83 -17.05
N ILE A 124 -7.53 -5.74 -15.80
CA ILE A 124 -6.86 -6.84 -15.09
C ILE A 124 -7.76 -8.06 -15.05
N LYS A 125 -9.01 -7.90 -14.64
CA LYS A 125 -9.98 -9.01 -14.56
C LYS A 125 -10.31 -9.60 -15.92
N ARG A 126 -10.40 -8.76 -16.95
CA ARG A 126 -10.67 -9.21 -18.32
C ARG A 126 -9.56 -10.10 -18.89
N LEU A 127 -8.29 -9.68 -18.69
CA LEU A 127 -7.13 -10.41 -19.24
C LEU A 127 -6.62 -11.52 -18.34
N ASN A 128 -6.86 -11.41 -17.02
CA ASN A 128 -6.31 -12.32 -16.00
C ASN A 128 -7.40 -12.78 -15.03
N PRO A 129 -8.43 -13.52 -15.48
CA PRO A 129 -9.58 -13.87 -14.65
C PRO A 129 -9.24 -14.72 -13.42
N GLU A 130 -8.14 -15.47 -13.47
CA GLU A 130 -7.67 -16.33 -12.36
C GLU A 130 -6.70 -15.61 -11.39
N THR A 131 -6.28 -14.38 -11.72
CA THR A 131 -5.36 -13.62 -10.88
C THR A 131 -6.13 -12.88 -9.80
N THR A 132 -5.76 -13.11 -8.53
CA THR A 132 -6.28 -12.31 -7.41
C THR A 132 -5.73 -10.89 -7.50
N SER A 133 -6.62 -9.90 -7.48
CA SER A 133 -6.29 -8.48 -7.56
C SER A 133 -6.38 -7.81 -6.18
N GLU A 134 -5.27 -7.25 -5.72
CA GLU A 134 -5.22 -6.37 -4.55
C GLU A 134 -4.94 -4.93 -5.02
N VAL A 135 -5.76 -3.98 -4.60
CA VAL A 135 -5.62 -2.57 -4.95
C VAL A 135 -5.40 -1.73 -3.68
N LEU A 136 -4.27 -1.01 -3.61
CA LEU A 136 -3.96 -0.07 -2.54
C LEU A 136 -4.33 1.33 -2.99
N ILE A 137 -5.52 1.78 -2.60
CA ILE A 137 -6.15 3.01 -3.06
C ILE A 137 -5.82 4.22 -2.17
N PRO A 138 -5.84 5.46 -2.72
CA PRO A 138 -5.84 6.68 -1.93
C PRO A 138 -7.14 6.83 -1.12
N ASP A 139 -7.22 7.87 -0.28
CA ASP A 139 -8.43 8.16 0.50
C ASP A 139 -9.55 8.82 -0.32
N PHE A 140 -9.29 9.20 -1.57
CA PHE A 140 -10.18 10.00 -2.43
C PHE A 140 -10.82 11.19 -1.68
N GLN A 141 -10.08 11.78 -0.73
CA GLN A 141 -10.54 12.88 0.15
C GLN A 141 -11.85 12.54 0.91
N GLY A 142 -12.12 11.24 1.12
CA GLY A 142 -13.33 10.75 1.77
C GLY A 142 -14.60 10.83 0.93
N ARG A 143 -14.48 11.05 -0.39
CA ARG A 143 -15.62 11.11 -1.31
C ARG A 143 -16.13 9.70 -1.59
N SER A 144 -17.25 9.38 -0.94
CA SER A 144 -17.84 8.02 -0.96
C SER A 144 -18.18 7.54 -2.37
N GLU A 145 -18.66 8.43 -3.25
CA GLU A 145 -18.97 8.11 -4.64
C GLU A 145 -17.75 7.67 -5.45
N LEU A 146 -16.56 8.21 -5.15
CA LEU A 146 -15.32 7.82 -5.83
C LEU A 146 -14.79 6.49 -5.32
N ILE A 147 -14.88 6.25 -4.01
CA ILE A 147 -14.54 4.94 -3.43
C ILE A 147 -15.47 3.86 -3.99
N GLN A 148 -16.76 4.20 -4.17
CA GLN A 148 -17.74 3.28 -4.74
C GLN A 148 -17.41 2.86 -6.17
N LEU A 149 -16.88 3.76 -7.02
CA LEU A 149 -16.43 3.40 -8.36
C LEU A 149 -15.37 2.28 -8.36
N VAL A 150 -14.45 2.32 -7.40
CA VAL A 150 -13.43 1.27 -7.24
C VAL A 150 -14.05 -0.03 -6.72
N ILE A 151 -14.96 0.07 -5.76
CA ILE A 151 -15.70 -1.08 -5.20
C ILE A 151 -16.51 -1.77 -6.30
N ASP A 152 -17.20 -1.02 -7.15
CA ASP A 152 -18.04 -1.55 -8.23
C ASP A 152 -17.23 -2.26 -9.33
N ALA A 153 -15.95 -1.94 -9.47
CA ALA A 153 -15.02 -2.69 -10.33
C ALA A 153 -14.66 -4.09 -9.76
N LYS A 154 -15.05 -4.36 -8.50
CA LYS A 154 -14.96 -5.66 -7.81
C LYS A 154 -13.55 -6.26 -7.75
N PRO A 155 -12.52 -5.55 -7.27
CA PRO A 155 -11.27 -6.21 -6.97
C PRO A 155 -11.45 -7.21 -5.79
N ASP A 156 -10.55 -8.16 -5.64
CA ASP A 156 -10.66 -9.19 -4.59
C ASP A 156 -10.32 -8.64 -3.21
N ILE A 157 -9.35 -7.72 -3.16
CA ILE A 157 -8.90 -7.05 -1.92
C ILE A 157 -8.76 -5.55 -2.21
N ILE A 158 -9.34 -4.72 -1.36
CA ILE A 158 -9.06 -3.29 -1.34
C ILE A 158 -8.28 -2.95 -0.08
N SER A 159 -7.10 -2.38 -0.29
CA SER A 159 -6.22 -1.87 0.77
C SER A 159 -6.31 -0.35 0.83
N HIS A 160 -6.36 0.20 2.04
CA HIS A 160 -6.09 1.62 2.30
C HIS A 160 -5.28 1.72 3.60
N ASN A 161 -4.09 2.30 3.51
CA ASN A 161 -3.17 2.34 4.64
C ASN A 161 -3.49 3.47 5.63
N MET A 162 -3.46 3.16 6.93
CA MET A 162 -3.43 4.16 8.00
C MET A 162 -2.08 4.87 8.08
N GLU A 163 -1.04 4.23 7.58
CA GLU A 163 0.39 4.62 7.55
C GLU A 163 1.04 4.67 8.93
N THR A 164 0.37 5.19 9.94
CA THR A 164 0.86 5.29 11.32
C THR A 164 -0.27 5.52 12.32
N VAL A 165 0.07 5.69 13.59
CA VAL A 165 -0.89 5.96 14.68
C VAL A 165 -1.50 7.37 14.60
N ARG A 166 -2.65 7.56 15.24
CA ARG A 166 -3.44 8.80 15.22
C ARG A 166 -2.61 10.05 15.53
N ARG A 167 -1.77 10.02 16.56
CA ARG A 167 -0.95 11.16 16.99
C ARG A 167 0.11 11.56 15.97
N ILE A 168 0.71 10.59 15.29
CA ILE A 168 1.81 10.83 14.34
C ILE A 168 1.28 11.13 12.93
N SER A 169 0.11 10.64 12.58
CA SER A 169 -0.50 10.82 11.25
C SER A 169 -0.41 12.26 10.71
N PRO A 170 -0.82 13.33 11.44
CA PRO A 170 -0.73 14.70 10.94
C PRO A 170 0.71 15.23 10.79
N LEU A 171 1.69 14.57 11.38
CA LEU A 171 3.10 14.97 11.29
C LEU A 171 3.76 14.46 10.00
N VAL A 172 3.26 13.33 9.46
CA VAL A 172 3.90 12.62 8.35
C VAL A 172 3.07 12.55 7.07
N ARG A 173 1.74 12.64 7.17
CA ARG A 173 0.82 12.68 6.01
C ARG A 173 0.52 14.13 5.63
N SER A 174 0.57 14.46 4.34
CA SER A 174 0.42 15.84 3.88
C SER A 174 -1.04 16.30 3.76
N ALA A 175 -1.96 15.41 3.41
CA ALA A 175 -3.37 15.74 3.17
C ALA A 175 -4.33 14.74 3.82
N ALA A 176 -4.03 13.45 3.76
CA ALA A 176 -4.88 12.41 4.34
C ALA A 176 -4.91 12.49 5.87
N ASN A 177 -6.09 12.28 6.46
CA ASN A 177 -6.24 12.25 7.90
C ASN A 177 -6.72 10.87 8.39
N TYR A 178 -6.48 10.61 9.68
CA TYR A 178 -6.75 9.33 10.31
C TYR A 178 -8.23 8.93 10.26
N ALA A 179 -9.13 9.86 10.56
CA ALA A 179 -10.57 9.58 10.58
C ALA A 179 -11.14 9.29 9.19
N THR A 180 -10.69 10.02 8.16
CA THR A 180 -11.06 9.75 6.77
C THR A 180 -10.59 8.36 6.34
N SER A 181 -9.37 7.97 6.70
CA SER A 181 -8.84 6.64 6.38
C SER A 181 -9.67 5.52 7.00
N LEU A 182 -10.14 5.68 8.24
CA LEU A 182 -11.06 4.71 8.88
C LEU A 182 -12.39 4.60 8.11
N LYS A 183 -12.97 5.71 7.68
CA LYS A 183 -14.21 5.71 6.87
C LYS A 183 -14.04 5.01 5.52
N VAL A 184 -12.87 5.14 4.89
CA VAL A 184 -12.56 4.39 3.66
C VAL A 184 -12.59 2.88 3.92
N ILE A 185 -11.94 2.42 4.99
CA ILE A 185 -11.94 1.01 5.39
C ILE A 185 -13.36 0.51 5.69
N GLU A 186 -14.15 1.30 6.45
CA GLU A 186 -15.55 1.00 6.77
C GLU A 186 -16.39 0.81 5.51
N GLN A 187 -16.29 1.73 4.56
CA GLN A 187 -17.05 1.65 3.30
C GLN A 187 -16.67 0.40 2.51
N ILE A 188 -15.39 0.07 2.40
CA ILE A 188 -14.91 -1.15 1.73
C ILE A 188 -15.52 -2.39 2.39
N ALA A 189 -15.41 -2.49 3.72
CA ALA A 189 -15.90 -3.64 4.48
C ALA A 189 -17.42 -3.82 4.38
N ASN A 190 -18.18 -2.71 4.47
CA ASN A 190 -19.65 -2.71 4.38
C ASN A 190 -20.16 -3.14 3.00
N ASN A 191 -19.34 -3.03 1.95
CA ASN A 191 -19.66 -3.52 0.61
C ASN A 191 -19.22 -4.97 0.36
N GLY A 192 -18.79 -5.69 1.40
CA GLY A 192 -18.47 -7.12 1.34
C GLY A 192 -17.12 -7.45 0.72
N ILE A 193 -16.30 -6.46 0.37
CA ILE A 193 -14.95 -6.67 -0.14
C ILE A 193 -13.97 -6.87 1.04
N THR A 194 -12.94 -7.68 0.83
CA THR A 194 -11.90 -7.86 1.83
C THR A 194 -11.12 -6.55 2.02
N ALA A 195 -11.38 -5.86 3.15
CA ALA A 195 -10.65 -4.66 3.54
C ALA A 195 -9.31 -5.02 4.17
N LYS A 196 -8.26 -4.36 3.69
CA LYS A 196 -6.88 -4.48 4.19
C LYS A 196 -6.33 -3.11 4.54
N SER A 197 -5.45 -3.05 5.55
CA SER A 197 -4.72 -1.84 5.91
C SER A 197 -3.27 -2.15 6.26
N GLY A 198 -2.47 -1.10 6.36
CA GLY A 198 -1.08 -1.17 6.76
C GLY A 198 -0.65 0.02 7.60
N ILE A 199 0.30 -0.24 8.50
CA ILE A 199 1.02 0.80 9.24
C ILE A 199 2.52 0.56 9.20
N MET A 200 3.26 1.64 9.31
CA MET A 200 4.69 1.62 9.56
C MET A 200 4.93 1.92 11.04
N VAL A 201 5.88 1.20 11.63
CA VAL A 201 6.37 1.42 13.00
C VAL A 201 7.82 1.87 12.99
N GLY A 202 8.24 2.57 14.05
CA GLY A 202 9.55 3.22 14.16
C GLY A 202 9.52 4.72 13.82
N LEU A 203 8.33 5.34 13.79
CA LEU A 203 8.11 6.77 13.62
C LEU A 203 7.99 7.53 14.96
N GLY A 204 8.08 6.81 16.10
CA GLY A 204 7.96 7.34 17.46
C GLY A 204 6.58 7.10 18.09
N GLU A 205 5.86 6.12 17.59
CA GLU A 205 4.65 5.59 18.21
C GLU A 205 4.97 4.78 19.47
N ARG A 206 4.00 4.70 20.38
CA ARG A 206 4.05 3.82 21.54
C ARG A 206 3.34 2.51 21.24
N PRO A 207 3.72 1.40 21.90
CA PRO A 207 3.06 0.10 21.67
C PRO A 207 1.53 0.15 21.83
N GLU A 208 1.03 0.89 22.82
CA GLU A 208 -0.39 1.04 23.09
C GLU A 208 -1.13 1.74 21.94
N GLU A 209 -0.47 2.70 21.29
CA GLU A 209 -1.03 3.40 20.13
C GLU A 209 -1.14 2.48 18.90
N VAL A 210 -0.23 1.51 18.77
CA VAL A 210 -0.33 0.47 17.72
C VAL A 210 -1.51 -0.46 18.00
N GLU A 211 -1.76 -0.80 19.26
CA GLU A 211 -2.92 -1.60 19.66
C GLU A 211 -4.23 -0.85 19.45
N GLU A 212 -4.28 0.46 19.71
CA GLU A 212 -5.44 1.32 19.39
C GLU A 212 -5.76 1.31 17.89
N VAL A 213 -4.74 1.35 17.01
CA VAL A 213 -4.94 1.23 15.55
C VAL A 213 -5.53 -0.12 15.18
N MET A 214 -5.10 -1.21 15.84
CA MET A 214 -5.69 -2.53 15.62
C MET A 214 -7.18 -2.56 15.98
N ASP A 215 -7.54 -1.96 17.13
CA ASP A 215 -8.93 -1.87 17.58
C ASP A 215 -9.78 -0.99 16.66
N ASP A 216 -9.27 0.18 16.29
CA ASP A 216 -9.94 1.09 15.36
C ASP A 216 -10.21 0.40 14.00
N LEU A 217 -9.22 -0.30 13.45
CA LEU A 217 -9.36 -1.01 12.18
C LEU A 217 -10.33 -2.20 12.28
N LEU A 218 -10.28 -2.93 13.37
CA LEU A 218 -11.17 -4.06 13.62
C LEU A 218 -12.62 -3.60 13.72
N ALA A 219 -12.87 -2.50 14.42
CA ALA A 219 -14.20 -1.88 14.54
C ALA A 219 -14.77 -1.44 13.17
N GLN A 220 -13.91 -1.11 12.19
CA GLN A 220 -14.31 -0.78 10.82
C GLN A 220 -14.37 -2.01 9.88
N GLY A 221 -14.28 -3.23 10.40
CA GLY A 221 -14.37 -4.46 9.61
C GLY A 221 -13.12 -4.80 8.79
N CYS A 222 -11.96 -4.21 9.08
CA CYS A 222 -10.69 -4.55 8.44
C CYS A 222 -10.31 -6.01 8.74
N LYS A 223 -10.04 -6.79 7.70
CA LYS A 223 -9.72 -8.23 7.85
C LYS A 223 -8.24 -8.53 7.84
N ILE A 224 -7.42 -7.68 7.24
CA ILE A 224 -5.98 -7.88 7.08
C ILE A 224 -5.25 -6.62 7.49
N LEU A 225 -4.31 -6.74 8.44
CA LEU A 225 -3.41 -5.66 8.82
C LEU A 225 -1.96 -6.09 8.60
N THR A 226 -1.20 -5.25 7.92
CA THR A 226 0.25 -5.38 7.79
C THR A 226 0.97 -4.34 8.66
N ILE A 227 2.00 -4.77 9.38
CA ILE A 227 2.84 -3.89 10.20
C ILE A 227 4.27 -4.03 9.71
N GLY A 228 4.87 -2.94 9.24
CA GLY A 228 6.21 -2.91 8.69
C GLY A 228 7.12 -1.91 9.38
N GLN A 229 8.44 -2.16 9.39
CA GLN A 229 9.42 -1.19 9.86
C GLN A 229 9.53 -0.02 8.89
N TYR A 230 9.38 1.20 9.37
CA TYR A 230 9.72 2.40 8.62
C TYR A 230 11.22 2.47 8.36
N LEU A 231 11.59 2.68 7.10
CA LEU A 231 12.96 2.95 6.71
C LEU A 231 13.01 4.32 6.01
N GLN A 232 13.77 5.24 6.58
CA GLN A 232 13.91 6.59 6.05
C GLN A 232 14.57 6.56 4.65
N PRO A 233 13.90 7.01 3.58
CA PRO A 233 14.44 6.94 2.23
C PRO A 233 15.66 7.85 2.01
N THR A 234 15.59 9.07 2.53
CA THR A 234 16.69 10.06 2.51
C THR A 234 16.65 10.92 3.77
N HIS A 235 17.71 11.68 4.05
CA HIS A 235 17.79 12.60 5.19
C HIS A 235 16.72 13.71 5.21
N ARG A 236 16.03 13.93 4.10
CA ARG A 236 14.94 14.92 3.99
C ARG A 236 13.60 14.40 4.47
N HIS A 237 13.45 13.07 4.57
CA HIS A 237 12.24 12.42 5.02
C HIS A 237 12.16 12.39 6.54
N TYR A 238 11.00 12.01 7.06
CA TYR A 238 10.78 11.88 8.50
C TYR A 238 11.83 10.94 9.10
N PRO A 239 12.47 11.31 10.22
CA PRO A 239 13.54 10.50 10.79
C PRO A 239 13.00 9.20 11.39
N VAL A 240 13.78 8.12 11.31
CA VAL A 240 13.51 6.90 12.09
C VAL A 240 13.74 7.23 13.56
N ALA A 241 12.71 7.03 14.38
CA ALA A 241 12.80 7.18 15.83
C ALA A 241 13.51 5.98 16.47
N GLU A 242 13.12 4.77 16.01
CA GLU A 242 13.71 3.51 16.48
C GLU A 242 13.55 2.39 15.43
N TYR A 243 14.34 1.35 15.58
CA TYR A 243 14.18 0.09 14.85
C TYR A 243 13.52 -0.93 15.77
N ILE A 244 12.27 -1.27 15.46
CA ILE A 244 11.46 -2.20 16.24
C ILE A 244 12.07 -3.61 16.15
N THR A 245 12.19 -4.27 17.29
CA THR A 245 12.81 -5.59 17.35
C THR A 245 11.92 -6.69 16.74
N PRO A 246 12.51 -7.80 16.23
CA PRO A 246 11.72 -8.94 15.76
C PRO A 246 10.76 -9.48 16.83
N ASP A 247 11.13 -9.42 18.10
CA ASP A 247 10.28 -9.90 19.19
C ASP A 247 9.06 -8.98 19.41
N GLN A 248 9.23 -7.66 19.27
CA GLN A 248 8.11 -6.73 19.30
C GLN A 248 7.14 -6.97 18.12
N PHE A 249 7.64 -7.29 16.93
CA PHE A 249 6.77 -7.69 15.80
C PHE A 249 6.00 -8.98 16.09
N LYS A 250 6.62 -9.96 16.76
CA LYS A 250 5.92 -11.18 17.21
C LYS A 250 4.83 -10.87 18.22
N GLN A 251 5.08 -9.92 19.15
CA GLN A 251 4.08 -9.47 20.11
C GLN A 251 2.90 -8.80 19.40
N TYR A 252 3.13 -7.84 18.48
CA TYR A 252 2.06 -7.23 17.68
C TYR A 252 1.24 -8.26 16.91
N ARG A 253 1.90 -9.26 16.31
CA ARG A 253 1.21 -10.36 15.64
C ARG A 253 0.33 -11.15 16.61
N THR A 254 0.83 -11.49 17.77
CA THR A 254 0.08 -12.25 18.79
C THR A 254 -1.13 -11.47 19.26
N ILE A 255 -0.97 -10.18 19.56
CA ILE A 255 -2.05 -9.28 19.99
C ILE A 255 -3.12 -9.17 18.90
N GLY A 256 -2.73 -8.88 17.66
CA GLY A 256 -3.65 -8.75 16.54
C GLY A 256 -4.45 -10.04 16.26
N LEU A 257 -3.80 -11.20 16.35
CA LEU A 257 -4.49 -12.49 16.20
C LEU A 257 -5.47 -12.76 17.35
N LYS A 258 -5.12 -12.37 18.57
CA LYS A 258 -5.99 -12.52 19.75
C LYS A 258 -7.23 -11.64 19.62
N LYS A 259 -7.06 -10.34 19.31
CA LYS A 259 -8.17 -9.40 19.08
C LYS A 259 -9.15 -9.92 18.02
N ARG A 260 -8.65 -10.41 16.89
CA ARG A 260 -9.48 -11.01 15.83
C ARG A 260 -10.22 -12.29 16.30
N SER A 261 -9.63 -13.08 17.20
CA SER A 261 -10.28 -14.29 17.75
C SER A 261 -11.40 -13.94 18.72
N GLU A 262 -11.26 -12.87 19.48
CA GLU A 262 -12.27 -12.36 20.41
C GLU A 262 -13.51 -11.84 19.67
N GLU A 263 -13.33 -11.10 18.58
CA GLU A 263 -14.43 -10.63 17.74
C GLU A 263 -15.27 -11.79 17.17
N ARG A 264 -14.64 -12.87 16.70
CA ARG A 264 -15.35 -14.05 16.21
C ARG A 264 -16.18 -14.78 17.28
N ARG A 265 -15.89 -14.60 18.56
CA ARG A 265 -16.64 -15.19 19.68
C ARG A 265 -17.87 -14.37 20.07
N VAL A 266 -17.86 -13.07 19.86
CA VAL A 266 -18.96 -12.16 20.19
C VAL A 266 -20.07 -12.21 19.13
N GLY A 267 -19.75 -12.58 17.91
CA GLY A 267 -20.68 -12.67 16.77
C GLY A 267 -21.38 -14.03 16.59
N LYS A 268 -21.47 -14.89 17.63
CA LYS A 268 -22.20 -16.17 17.60
C LYS A 268 -23.49 -16.09 18.41
#